data_fc647352e976def5c9fc8b2a0323527e
#
_entry.id   fc647352e976def5c9fc8b2a0323527e
#
_cell.length_a   1.000
_cell.length_b   1.000
_cell.length_c   1.000
_cell.angle_alpha   90.00
_cell.angle_beta   90.00
_cell.angle_gamma   90.00
#
_symmetry.space_group_name_H-M   'P 1'
#
loop_
_entity.id
_entity.type
_entity.pdbx_description
1 polymer ?
#
loop_
_entity_poly.entity_id
_entity_poly.type
_entity_poly.pdbx_seq_one_letter_code
_entity_poly.pdbx_strand_id
1 'polypeptide(L)'
;MKKLWLLLSVATFTGFIAPGPAVKTVKEDKTLLLTQLQQTRDNLLKDVQGLTDAQLEYKTAPDRWSVIECVEHVTLIEKAIMEGEQHLVQQPANPERRKDIKATDEQIIKGVEDRSHKVKAPEFGVPKHNYSSNAEAIKNFTESRNKLIEYVTNTNDDLRNHVMDHPVLGPIDAYQLLLLDAAHTNRHTQQLEEVKADPGFPK
;
A
#
# COMPACT_ATOMS: atom_id res chain seq x y z
N MET A 1 37.66 38.92 -66.03
CA MET A 1 36.60 38.71 -65.04
C MET A 1 36.89 37.33 -64.42
N LYS A 2 37.58 37.25 -63.23
CA LYS A 2 37.93 36.00 -62.55
C LYS A 2 36.87 35.75 -61.47
N LYS A 3 36.10 34.65 -61.62
CA LYS A 3 35.13 34.22 -60.61
C LYS A 3 35.89 33.41 -59.55
N LEU A 4 35.90 33.94 -58.31
CA LEU A 4 36.44 33.32 -57.11
C LEU A 4 35.34 32.43 -56.49
N TRP A 5 35.59 31.11 -56.44
CA TRP A 5 34.70 30.16 -55.75
C TRP A 5 35.18 30.03 -54.30
N LEU A 6 34.34 30.45 -53.37
CA LEU A 6 34.55 30.28 -51.92
C LEU A 6 33.99 28.90 -51.51
N LEU A 7 34.86 27.96 -51.22
CA LEU A 7 34.45 26.66 -50.60
C LEU A 7 34.22 26.83 -49.12
N LEU A 8 32.95 26.75 -48.73
CA LEU A 8 32.54 26.76 -47.30
C LEU A 8 32.59 25.31 -46.80
N SER A 9 33.63 24.97 -46.02
CA SER A 9 33.75 23.68 -45.30
C SER A 9 32.89 23.68 -44.05
N VAL A 10 31.75 22.94 -44.08
CA VAL A 10 30.93 22.67 -42.90
C VAL A 10 31.58 21.54 -42.13
N ALA A 11 32.22 21.86 -40.96
CA ALA A 11 32.69 20.88 -40.01
C ALA A 11 31.50 20.37 -39.19
N THR A 12 31.05 19.16 -39.45
CA THR A 12 30.06 18.46 -38.59
C THR A 12 30.72 17.95 -37.33
N PHE A 13 30.46 18.63 -36.24
CA PHE A 13 30.87 18.19 -34.89
C PHE A 13 29.91 17.09 -34.44
N THR A 14 30.27 15.82 -34.67
CA THR A 14 29.58 14.67 -34.07
C THR A 14 30.05 14.55 -32.62
N GLY A 15 29.31 15.20 -31.71
CA GLY A 15 29.53 15.02 -30.27
C GLY A 15 29.21 13.58 -29.87
N PHE A 16 30.24 12.81 -29.55
CA PHE A 16 30.11 11.52 -28.87
C PHE A 16 29.62 11.81 -27.46
N ILE A 17 28.32 11.60 -27.17
CA ILE A 17 27.80 11.53 -25.81
C ILE A 17 28.24 10.19 -25.28
N ALA A 18 29.30 10.16 -24.47
CA ALA A 18 29.67 8.95 -23.73
C ALA A 18 28.49 8.53 -22.84
N PRO A 19 28.08 7.24 -22.84
CA PRO A 19 27.09 6.77 -21.89
C PRO A 19 27.62 7.00 -20.48
N GLY A 20 26.85 7.73 -19.66
CA GLY A 20 27.15 7.91 -18.25
C GLY A 20 27.31 6.54 -17.55
N PRO A 21 28.00 6.49 -16.41
CA PRO A 21 28.15 5.24 -15.68
C PRO A 21 26.78 4.63 -15.41
N ALA A 22 26.61 3.36 -15.82
CA ALA A 22 25.39 2.61 -15.53
C ALA A 22 25.19 2.59 -14.01
N VAL A 23 24.15 3.27 -13.53
CA VAL A 23 23.72 3.19 -12.13
C VAL A 23 23.34 1.74 -11.91
N LYS A 24 24.15 1.00 -11.14
CA LYS A 24 23.75 -0.32 -10.65
C LYS A 24 22.51 -0.12 -9.81
N THR A 25 21.35 -0.44 -10.37
CA THR A 25 20.12 -0.58 -9.60
C THR A 25 20.33 -1.74 -8.63
N VAL A 26 20.59 -1.42 -7.37
CA VAL A 26 20.52 -2.42 -6.29
C VAL A 26 19.05 -2.86 -6.27
N LYS A 27 18.80 -4.14 -6.58
CA LYS A 27 17.43 -4.69 -6.49
C LYS A 27 16.96 -4.50 -5.06
N GLU A 28 15.90 -3.74 -4.89
CA GLU A 28 15.32 -3.44 -3.58
C GLU A 28 14.92 -4.76 -2.88
N ASP A 29 15.29 -4.88 -1.60
CA ASP A 29 14.85 -6.02 -0.78
C ASP A 29 13.38 -5.83 -0.37
N LYS A 30 12.49 -6.60 -0.99
CA LYS A 30 11.05 -6.58 -0.75
C LYS A 30 10.60 -7.68 0.23
N THR A 31 11.55 -8.40 0.83
CA THR A 31 11.24 -9.57 1.68
C THR A 31 10.33 -9.21 2.85
N LEU A 32 10.63 -8.13 3.58
CA LEU A 32 9.80 -7.69 4.70
C LEU A 32 8.38 -7.34 4.23
N LEU A 33 8.26 -6.52 3.18
CA LEU A 33 6.96 -6.08 2.64
C LEU A 33 6.11 -7.28 2.20
N LEU A 34 6.67 -8.20 1.39
CA LEU A 34 5.97 -9.40 0.93
C LEU A 34 5.55 -10.28 2.10
N THR A 35 6.42 -10.46 3.09
CA THR A 35 6.11 -11.23 4.31
C THR A 35 4.93 -10.62 5.04
N GLN A 36 4.94 -9.30 5.27
CA GLN A 36 3.85 -8.59 5.96
C GLN A 36 2.53 -8.69 5.20
N LEU A 37 2.53 -8.45 3.88
CA LEU A 37 1.33 -8.54 3.05
C LEU A 37 0.73 -9.95 3.06
N GLN A 38 1.56 -10.99 2.96
CA GLN A 38 1.11 -12.39 2.97
C GLN A 38 0.58 -12.80 4.34
N GLN A 39 1.32 -12.52 5.41
CA GLN A 39 0.91 -12.89 6.77
C GLN A 39 -0.39 -12.22 7.19
N THR A 40 -0.55 -10.92 6.91
CA THR A 40 -1.76 -10.18 7.31
C THR A 40 -2.98 -10.59 6.48
N ARG A 41 -2.80 -10.95 5.18
CA ARG A 41 -3.85 -11.61 4.38
C ARG A 41 -4.28 -12.92 5.03
N ASP A 42 -3.32 -13.80 5.29
CA ASP A 42 -3.60 -15.15 5.75
C ASP A 42 -4.22 -15.15 7.15
N ASN A 43 -3.81 -14.25 8.04
CA ASN A 43 -4.39 -14.06 9.36
C ASN A 43 -5.86 -13.61 9.25
N LEU A 44 -6.14 -12.56 8.47
CA LEU A 44 -7.52 -12.09 8.30
C LEU A 44 -8.42 -13.17 7.70
N LEU A 45 -7.97 -13.86 6.65
CA LEU A 45 -8.74 -14.93 6.02
C LEU A 45 -8.99 -16.11 6.97
N LYS A 46 -8.01 -16.47 7.79
CA LYS A 46 -8.17 -17.50 8.84
C LYS A 46 -9.23 -17.09 9.86
N ASP A 47 -9.25 -15.82 10.24
CA ASP A 47 -10.17 -15.32 11.26
C ASP A 47 -11.63 -15.24 10.82
N VAL A 48 -11.87 -15.08 9.52
CA VAL A 48 -13.23 -15.08 8.95
C VAL A 48 -13.66 -16.45 8.41
N GLN A 49 -12.74 -17.40 8.32
CA GLN A 49 -13.01 -18.72 7.76
C GLN A 49 -14.04 -19.47 8.61
N GLY A 50 -15.11 -19.97 7.96
CA GLY A 50 -16.14 -20.78 8.59
C GLY A 50 -17.13 -20.01 9.46
N LEU A 51 -17.03 -18.68 9.54
CA LEU A 51 -18.04 -17.88 10.22
C LEU A 51 -19.35 -17.86 9.40
N THR A 52 -20.47 -17.96 10.11
CA THR A 52 -21.83 -17.79 9.55
C THR A 52 -22.09 -16.31 9.23
N ASP A 53 -23.10 -16.03 8.40
CA ASP A 53 -23.49 -14.64 8.13
C ASP A 53 -23.88 -13.89 9.41
N ALA A 54 -24.59 -14.54 10.34
CA ALA A 54 -24.91 -13.96 11.65
C ALA A 54 -23.66 -13.57 12.46
N GLN A 55 -22.59 -14.35 12.37
CA GLN A 55 -21.30 -14.05 13.02
C GLN A 55 -20.55 -12.93 12.30
N LEU A 56 -20.55 -12.95 10.98
CA LEU A 56 -19.90 -11.92 10.15
C LEU A 56 -20.56 -10.54 10.33
N GLU A 57 -21.87 -10.49 10.51
CA GLU A 57 -22.64 -9.27 10.65
C GLU A 57 -22.82 -8.80 12.10
N TYR A 58 -22.38 -9.59 13.08
CA TYR A 58 -22.51 -9.27 14.49
C TYR A 58 -21.77 -7.97 14.86
N LYS A 59 -22.45 -7.08 15.60
CA LYS A 59 -21.90 -5.85 16.15
C LYS A 59 -21.97 -5.86 17.67
N THR A 60 -20.89 -5.52 18.32
CA THR A 60 -20.85 -5.37 19.79
C THR A 60 -21.67 -4.19 20.30
N ALA A 61 -21.91 -3.18 19.44
CA ALA A 61 -22.80 -2.03 19.66
C ALA A 61 -23.21 -1.42 18.31
N PRO A 62 -24.30 -0.63 18.23
CA PRO A 62 -24.81 -0.08 16.97
C PRO A 62 -23.81 0.81 16.20
N ASP A 63 -22.90 1.48 16.92
CA ASP A 63 -21.86 2.38 16.39
C ASP A 63 -20.52 1.66 16.15
N ARG A 64 -20.48 0.34 16.33
CA ARG A 64 -19.28 -0.48 16.11
C ARG A 64 -19.36 -1.23 14.79
N TRP A 65 -18.21 -1.47 14.21
CA TRP A 65 -18.11 -2.29 13.02
C TRP A 65 -18.23 -3.78 13.35
N SER A 66 -18.95 -4.49 12.49
CA SER A 66 -18.98 -5.96 12.49
C SER A 66 -17.70 -6.54 11.90
N VAL A 67 -17.56 -7.86 11.95
CA VAL A 67 -16.45 -8.58 11.33
C VAL A 67 -16.36 -8.23 9.84
N ILE A 68 -17.48 -8.33 9.12
CA ILE A 68 -17.50 -8.08 7.66
C ILE A 68 -17.28 -6.62 7.29
N GLU A 69 -17.72 -5.68 8.14
CA GLU A 69 -17.43 -4.26 7.94
C GLU A 69 -15.93 -3.95 8.11
N CYS A 70 -15.21 -4.65 8.99
CA CYS A 70 -13.75 -4.56 9.06
C CYS A 70 -13.10 -5.05 7.76
N VAL A 71 -13.59 -6.16 7.17
CA VAL A 71 -13.10 -6.68 5.88
C VAL A 71 -13.35 -5.69 4.74
N GLU A 72 -14.56 -5.12 4.65
CA GLU A 72 -14.86 -4.10 3.65
C GLU A 72 -13.96 -2.88 3.80
N HIS A 73 -13.78 -2.40 5.04
CA HIS A 73 -12.92 -1.25 5.33
C HIS A 73 -11.48 -1.46 4.86
N VAL A 74 -10.84 -2.58 5.22
CA VAL A 74 -9.45 -2.81 4.79
C VAL A 74 -9.36 -2.92 3.27
N THR A 75 -10.35 -3.48 2.60
CA THR A 75 -10.41 -3.56 1.13
C THR A 75 -10.49 -2.17 0.49
N LEU A 76 -11.29 -1.27 1.05
CA LEU A 76 -11.42 0.12 0.57
C LEU A 76 -10.13 0.92 0.76
N ILE A 77 -9.49 0.77 1.92
CA ILE A 77 -8.23 1.45 2.23
C ILE A 77 -7.10 0.92 1.35
N GLU A 78 -6.96 -0.40 1.21
CA GLU A 78 -5.97 -1.01 0.33
C GLU A 78 -6.07 -0.49 -1.10
N LYS A 79 -7.31 -0.38 -1.63
CA LYS A 79 -7.54 0.14 -2.97
C LYS A 79 -7.05 1.58 -3.12
N ALA A 80 -7.36 2.43 -2.14
CA ALA A 80 -6.91 3.82 -2.13
C ALA A 80 -5.38 3.94 -1.98
N ILE A 81 -4.77 3.08 -1.16
CA ILE A 81 -3.31 3.03 -0.99
C ILE A 81 -2.63 2.59 -2.29
N MET A 82 -3.13 1.54 -2.96
CA MET A 82 -2.59 1.09 -4.25
C MET A 82 -2.68 2.18 -5.32
N GLU A 83 -3.82 2.86 -5.43
CA GLU A 83 -4.00 3.97 -6.37
C GLU A 83 -3.04 5.13 -6.05
N GLY A 84 -2.88 5.45 -4.77
CA GLY A 84 -1.96 6.50 -4.30
C GLY A 84 -0.50 6.14 -4.54
N GLU A 85 -0.11 4.91 -4.29
CA GLU A 85 1.24 4.40 -4.54
C GLU A 85 1.58 4.41 -6.04
N GLN A 86 0.70 3.87 -6.88
CA GLN A 86 0.88 3.87 -8.33
C GLN A 86 1.00 5.29 -8.90
N HIS A 87 0.23 6.24 -8.35
CA HIS A 87 0.37 7.65 -8.73
C HIS A 87 1.72 8.22 -8.27
N LEU A 88 2.16 7.86 -7.07
CA LEU A 88 3.41 8.36 -6.47
C LEU A 88 4.63 7.89 -7.28
N VAL A 89 4.72 6.62 -7.65
CA VAL A 89 5.88 6.08 -8.40
C VAL A 89 5.94 6.55 -9.86
N GLN A 90 4.84 7.09 -10.40
CA GLN A 90 4.81 7.75 -11.70
C GLN A 90 5.35 9.19 -11.68
N GLN A 91 5.48 9.80 -10.49
CA GLN A 91 6.10 11.12 -10.36
C GLN A 91 7.63 11.01 -10.48
N PRO A 92 8.35 12.10 -10.74
CA PRO A 92 9.80 12.09 -10.64
C PRO A 92 10.27 11.64 -9.25
N ALA A 93 11.24 10.73 -9.20
CA ALA A 93 11.86 10.33 -7.94
C ALA A 93 12.48 11.54 -7.22
N ASN A 94 12.42 11.54 -5.89
CA ASN A 94 12.90 12.62 -5.04
C ASN A 94 13.79 12.10 -3.90
N PRO A 95 14.93 11.42 -4.24
CA PRO A 95 15.79 10.75 -3.26
C PRO A 95 16.36 11.68 -2.20
N GLU A 96 16.47 12.97 -2.47
CA GLU A 96 16.90 14.00 -1.51
C GLU A 96 15.93 14.15 -0.34
N ARG A 97 14.66 13.77 -0.49
CA ARG A 97 13.65 13.78 0.56
C ARG A 97 13.73 12.59 1.52
N ARG A 98 14.49 11.54 1.21
CA ARG A 98 14.67 10.39 2.13
C ARG A 98 15.19 10.80 3.52
N LYS A 99 15.98 11.87 3.61
CA LYS A 99 16.45 12.45 4.89
C LYS A 99 15.32 13.00 5.76
N ASP A 100 14.15 13.28 5.18
CA ASP A 100 12.97 13.81 5.88
C ASP A 100 12.20 12.70 6.60
N ILE A 101 12.33 11.44 6.14
CA ILE A 101 11.72 10.27 6.76
C ILE A 101 12.32 10.06 8.15
N LYS A 102 11.47 9.99 9.17
CA LYS A 102 11.88 9.84 10.57
C LYS A 102 11.61 8.45 11.14
N ALA A 103 10.56 7.81 10.65
CA ALA A 103 10.16 6.48 11.13
C ALA A 103 10.88 5.37 10.34
N THR A 104 11.35 4.34 11.05
CA THR A 104 11.79 3.09 10.42
C THR A 104 10.60 2.26 9.95
N ASP A 105 10.85 1.26 9.12
CA ASP A 105 9.80 0.34 8.64
C ASP A 105 9.08 -0.35 9.81
N GLU A 106 9.83 -0.80 10.83
CA GLU A 106 9.30 -1.42 12.03
C GLU A 106 8.48 -0.45 12.88
N GLN A 107 8.87 0.82 12.92
CA GLN A 107 8.12 1.85 13.62
C GLN A 107 6.79 2.16 12.92
N ILE A 108 6.76 2.15 11.58
CA ILE A 108 5.51 2.26 10.82
C ILE A 108 4.59 1.09 11.16
N ILE A 109 5.08 -0.16 11.08
CA ILE A 109 4.28 -1.35 11.39
C ILE A 109 3.70 -1.24 12.81
N LYS A 110 4.56 -1.08 13.82
CA LYS A 110 4.12 -1.02 15.23
C LYS A 110 3.16 0.13 15.51
N GLY A 111 3.43 1.31 14.95
CA GLY A 111 2.60 2.50 15.17
C GLY A 111 1.21 2.35 14.55
N VAL A 112 1.10 1.72 13.38
CA VAL A 112 -0.20 1.48 12.73
C VAL A 112 -0.97 0.38 13.44
N GLU A 113 -0.31 -0.69 13.90
CA GLU A 113 -0.93 -1.81 14.62
C GLU A 113 -1.40 -1.43 16.03
N ASP A 114 -0.85 -0.36 16.63
CA ASP A 114 -1.20 0.08 17.98
C ASP A 114 -2.67 0.53 18.06
N ARG A 115 -3.49 -0.25 18.78
CA ARG A 115 -4.92 0.00 18.98
C ARG A 115 -5.24 0.78 20.26
N SER A 116 -4.23 1.24 21.00
CA SER A 116 -4.41 2.05 22.22
C SER A 116 -5.17 3.36 21.95
N HIS A 117 -5.10 3.86 20.70
CA HIS A 117 -5.80 5.06 20.26
C HIS A 117 -6.77 4.75 19.11
N LYS A 118 -7.99 5.34 19.21
CA LYS A 118 -8.98 5.28 18.14
C LYS A 118 -8.62 6.29 17.05
N VAL A 119 -8.61 5.85 15.82
CA VAL A 119 -8.47 6.68 14.63
C VAL A 119 -9.79 6.66 13.88
N LYS A 120 -10.31 7.85 13.51
CA LYS A 120 -11.52 7.93 12.69
C LYS A 120 -11.18 7.58 11.26
N ALA A 121 -11.94 6.65 10.67
CA ALA A 121 -11.79 6.29 9.27
C ALA A 121 -12.09 7.52 8.37
N PRO A 122 -11.34 7.69 7.27
CA PRO A 122 -11.70 8.67 6.24
C PRO A 122 -13.04 8.27 5.60
N GLU A 123 -13.77 9.24 5.06
CA GLU A 123 -15.11 9.00 4.51
C GLU A 123 -15.13 7.90 3.42
N PHE A 124 -14.12 7.86 2.56
CA PHE A 124 -14.01 6.84 1.50
C PHE A 124 -13.76 5.43 2.05
N GLY A 125 -13.22 5.31 3.26
CA GLY A 125 -12.96 4.04 3.93
C GLY A 125 -14.10 3.57 4.85
N VAL A 126 -15.18 4.33 4.97
CA VAL A 126 -16.34 3.89 5.78
C VAL A 126 -17.10 2.79 5.06
N PRO A 127 -17.34 1.62 5.69
CA PRO A 127 -18.14 0.54 5.12
C PRO A 127 -19.53 1.00 4.71
N LYS A 128 -19.97 0.61 3.50
CA LYS A 128 -21.29 0.98 2.93
C LYS A 128 -22.07 -0.26 2.45
N HIS A 129 -21.57 -1.46 2.76
CA HIS A 129 -22.14 -2.74 2.31
C HIS A 129 -22.25 -2.82 0.78
N ASN A 130 -21.20 -2.38 0.06
CA ASN A 130 -21.14 -2.39 -1.40
C ASN A 130 -20.74 -3.78 -1.94
N TYR A 131 -21.43 -4.81 -1.49
CA TYR A 131 -21.28 -6.20 -1.91
C TYR A 131 -22.63 -6.91 -1.86
N SER A 132 -22.82 -7.96 -2.67
CA SER A 132 -24.07 -8.70 -2.74
C SER A 132 -24.18 -9.81 -1.67
N SER A 133 -23.05 -10.19 -1.07
CA SER A 133 -22.97 -11.20 0.00
C SER A 133 -21.66 -11.05 0.79
N ASN A 134 -21.65 -11.55 2.05
CA ASN A 134 -20.44 -11.59 2.87
C ASN A 134 -19.30 -12.37 2.18
N ALA A 135 -19.63 -13.45 1.46
CA ALA A 135 -18.66 -14.21 0.68
C ALA A 135 -18.03 -13.35 -0.44
N GLU A 136 -18.79 -12.47 -1.07
CA GLU A 136 -18.25 -11.52 -2.07
C GLU A 136 -17.32 -10.50 -1.42
N ALA A 137 -17.65 -9.96 -0.25
CA ALA A 137 -16.77 -9.02 0.45
C ALA A 137 -15.42 -9.67 0.78
N ILE A 138 -15.41 -10.91 1.30
CA ILE A 138 -14.18 -11.66 1.59
C ILE A 138 -13.41 -11.97 0.30
N LYS A 139 -14.10 -12.32 -0.78
CA LYS A 139 -13.48 -12.53 -2.10
C LYS A 139 -12.83 -11.25 -2.62
N ASN A 140 -13.51 -10.11 -2.51
CA ASN A 140 -12.99 -8.80 -2.95
C ASN A 140 -11.69 -8.44 -2.22
N PHE A 141 -11.61 -8.64 -0.90
CA PHE A 141 -10.38 -8.50 -0.14
C PHE A 141 -9.29 -9.45 -0.66
N THR A 142 -9.61 -10.72 -0.83
CA THR A 142 -8.65 -11.74 -1.27
C THR A 142 -8.05 -11.40 -2.63
N GLU A 143 -8.89 -11.00 -3.58
CA GLU A 143 -8.46 -10.64 -4.93
C GLU A 143 -7.63 -9.35 -4.95
N SER A 144 -8.02 -8.35 -4.17
CA SER A 144 -7.28 -7.09 -4.02
C SER A 144 -5.89 -7.35 -3.46
N ARG A 145 -5.80 -8.04 -2.32
CA ARG A 145 -4.52 -8.37 -1.68
C ARG A 145 -3.61 -9.23 -2.55
N ASN A 146 -4.16 -10.19 -3.29
CA ASN A 146 -3.37 -11.01 -4.21
C ASN A 146 -2.80 -10.17 -5.35
N LYS A 147 -3.56 -9.23 -5.91
CA LYS A 147 -3.06 -8.26 -6.92
C LYS A 147 -1.93 -7.39 -6.37
N LEU A 148 -2.06 -6.91 -5.12
CA LEU A 148 -1.01 -6.13 -4.48
C LEU A 148 0.27 -6.96 -4.28
N ILE A 149 0.16 -8.20 -3.79
CA ILE A 149 1.30 -9.10 -3.63
C ILE A 149 1.96 -9.40 -4.99
N GLU A 150 1.16 -9.63 -6.03
CA GLU A 150 1.64 -9.85 -7.39
C GLU A 150 2.39 -8.61 -7.92
N TYR A 151 1.82 -7.41 -7.74
CA TYR A 151 2.48 -6.16 -8.10
C TYR A 151 3.82 -6.01 -7.39
N VAL A 152 3.86 -6.12 -6.06
CA VAL A 152 5.11 -5.98 -5.29
C VAL A 152 6.14 -7.03 -5.71
N THR A 153 5.71 -8.24 -6.03
CA THR A 153 6.62 -9.31 -6.47
C THR A 153 7.31 -8.96 -7.79
N ASN A 154 6.55 -8.40 -8.73
CA ASN A 154 6.98 -8.24 -10.12
C ASN A 154 7.47 -6.83 -10.47
N THR A 155 7.06 -5.79 -9.73
CA THR A 155 7.44 -4.42 -10.06
C THR A 155 8.94 -4.19 -9.99
N ASN A 156 9.43 -3.32 -10.88
CA ASN A 156 10.78 -2.74 -10.84
C ASN A 156 10.73 -1.26 -10.43
N ASP A 157 9.59 -0.77 -9.95
CA ASP A 157 9.45 0.60 -9.49
C ASP A 157 10.39 0.84 -8.29
N ASP A 158 10.95 2.03 -8.23
CA ASP A 158 11.81 2.47 -7.15
C ASP A 158 10.96 2.96 -5.97
N LEU A 159 10.52 2.02 -5.12
CA LEU A 159 9.61 2.32 -4.02
C LEU A 159 10.25 3.20 -2.93
N ARG A 160 11.59 3.25 -2.86
CA ARG A 160 12.31 3.97 -1.79
C ARG A 160 12.61 5.42 -2.11
N ASN A 161 12.76 5.76 -3.38
CA ASN A 161 13.10 7.14 -3.78
C ASN A 161 11.90 7.97 -4.21
N HIS A 162 10.68 7.52 -3.89
CA HIS A 162 9.45 8.28 -4.05
C HIS A 162 8.84 8.57 -2.67
N VAL A 163 9.12 9.76 -2.15
CA VAL A 163 8.72 10.21 -0.80
C VAL A 163 7.53 11.16 -0.91
N MET A 164 6.52 10.93 -0.07
CA MET A 164 5.33 11.76 0.09
C MET A 164 5.13 12.20 1.53
N ASP A 165 4.30 13.21 1.75
CA ASP A 165 3.85 13.62 3.08
C ASP A 165 2.53 12.93 3.41
N HIS A 166 2.58 11.92 4.29
CA HIS A 166 1.37 11.27 4.79
C HIS A 166 0.75 12.08 5.93
N PRO A 167 -0.59 12.31 5.95
CA PRO A 167 -1.22 13.24 6.89
C PRO A 167 -1.06 12.86 8.37
N VAL A 168 -0.81 11.60 8.68
CA VAL A 168 -0.64 11.10 10.06
C VAL A 168 0.81 10.77 10.37
N LEU A 169 1.53 10.16 9.42
CA LEU A 169 2.89 9.63 9.64
C LEU A 169 3.99 10.63 9.26
N GLY A 170 3.64 11.75 8.61
CA GLY A 170 4.62 12.65 8.03
C GLY A 170 5.28 12.08 6.77
N PRO A 171 6.54 12.46 6.47
CA PRO A 171 7.24 11.94 5.30
C PRO A 171 7.45 10.43 5.36
N ILE A 172 6.96 9.71 4.34
CA ILE A 172 7.15 8.26 4.12
C ILE A 172 7.45 8.00 2.65
N ASP A 173 8.13 6.91 2.34
CA ASP A 173 8.33 6.46 0.97
C ASP A 173 7.21 5.51 0.49
N ALA A 174 7.17 5.20 -0.81
CA ALA A 174 6.17 4.31 -1.39
C ALA A 174 6.21 2.90 -0.78
N TYR A 175 7.40 2.40 -0.41
CA TYR A 175 7.53 1.13 0.29
C TYR A 175 6.85 1.17 1.68
N GLN A 176 7.07 2.23 2.44
CA GLN A 176 6.44 2.43 3.75
C GLN A 176 4.93 2.62 3.65
N LEU A 177 4.45 3.23 2.56
CA LEU A 177 3.01 3.33 2.28
C LEU A 177 2.38 1.93 2.09
N LEU A 178 3.06 1.00 1.42
CA LEU A 178 2.60 -0.38 1.29
C LEU A 178 2.76 -1.20 2.59
N LEU A 179 3.78 -0.92 3.41
CA LEU A 179 3.89 -1.49 4.76
C LEU A 179 2.76 -1.02 5.69
N LEU A 180 2.38 0.26 5.58
CA LEU A 180 1.23 0.81 6.29
C LEU A 180 -0.03 0.01 5.95
N ASP A 181 -0.26 -0.34 4.69
CA ASP A 181 -1.42 -1.13 4.27
C ASP A 181 -1.44 -2.52 4.93
N ALA A 182 -0.31 -3.23 4.93
CA ALA A 182 -0.20 -4.52 5.61
C ALA A 182 -0.48 -4.40 7.11
N ALA A 183 0.14 -3.43 7.79
CA ALA A 183 -0.05 -3.18 9.21
C ALA A 183 -1.50 -2.73 9.54
N HIS A 184 -2.12 -1.94 8.65
CA HIS A 184 -3.51 -1.53 8.77
C HIS A 184 -4.47 -2.73 8.71
N THR A 185 -4.21 -3.68 7.84
CA THR A 185 -4.96 -4.94 7.81
C THR A 185 -4.84 -5.69 9.13
N ASN A 186 -3.63 -5.82 9.68
CA ASN A 186 -3.43 -6.47 10.99
C ASN A 186 -4.13 -5.73 12.13
N ARG A 187 -4.10 -4.39 12.12
CA ARG A 187 -4.86 -3.56 13.06
C ARG A 187 -6.35 -3.91 13.07
N HIS A 188 -6.95 -4.12 11.90
CA HIS A 188 -8.37 -4.47 11.77
C HIS A 188 -8.64 -5.96 11.97
N THR A 189 -7.65 -6.83 11.74
CA THR A 189 -7.70 -8.23 12.20
C THR A 189 -7.82 -8.30 13.72
N GLN A 190 -7.01 -7.56 14.47
CA GLN A 190 -7.17 -7.45 15.91
C GLN A 190 -8.57 -6.92 16.32
N GLN A 191 -9.14 -5.97 15.56
CA GLN A 191 -10.48 -5.45 15.83
C GLN A 191 -11.57 -6.50 15.65
N LEU A 192 -11.51 -7.30 14.60
CA LEU A 192 -12.50 -8.36 14.41
C LEU A 192 -12.33 -9.50 15.42
N GLU A 193 -11.11 -9.76 15.92
CA GLU A 193 -10.89 -10.66 17.05
C GLU A 193 -11.56 -10.13 18.33
N GLU A 194 -11.50 -8.82 18.59
CA GLU A 194 -12.25 -8.20 19.71
C GLU A 194 -13.77 -8.40 19.55
N VAL A 195 -14.30 -8.31 18.33
CA VAL A 195 -15.73 -8.57 18.05
C VAL A 195 -16.07 -10.04 18.34
N LYS A 196 -15.22 -10.98 17.90
CA LYS A 196 -15.41 -12.43 18.13
C LYS A 196 -15.29 -12.81 19.63
N ALA A 197 -14.54 -12.04 20.41
CA ALA A 197 -14.37 -12.24 21.84
C ALA A 197 -15.53 -11.69 22.69
N ASP A 198 -16.48 -10.97 22.08
CA ASP A 198 -17.63 -10.40 22.79
C ASP A 198 -18.52 -11.53 23.36
N PRO A 199 -18.98 -11.44 24.64
CA PRO A 199 -19.87 -12.45 25.24
C PRO A 199 -21.18 -12.67 24.48
N GLY A 200 -21.66 -11.70 23.70
CA GLY A 200 -22.85 -11.78 22.87
C GLY A 200 -22.59 -12.34 21.46
N PHE A 201 -21.35 -12.65 21.10
CA PHE A 201 -21.03 -13.17 19.76
C PHE A 201 -21.80 -14.49 19.50
N PRO A 202 -22.48 -14.63 18.34
CA PRO A 202 -23.27 -15.83 18.02
C PRO A 202 -22.44 -17.11 18.05
N LYS A 203 -23.02 -18.19 18.59
CA LYS A 203 -22.38 -19.51 18.68
C LYS A 203 -22.66 -20.36 17.45
#